data_cfc04535f65db2d9a2abb047de6c7d55
#
_entry.id   cfc04535f65db2d9a2abb047de6c7d55
#
_cell.length_a   1.000
_cell.length_b   1.000
_cell.length_c   1.000
_cell.angle_alpha   90.00
_cell.angle_beta   90.00
_cell.angle_gamma   90.00
#
_symmetry.space_group_name_H-M   'P 1'
#
loop_
_entity.id
_entity.type
_entity.pdbx_description
1 polymer ?
#
loop_
_entity_poly.entity_id
_entity_poly.type
_entity_poly.pdbx_seq_one_letter_code
_entity_poly.pdbx_strand_id
1 'polypeptide(L)'
;MGFLPTSMMTMTHWPELTQAFGGLGATILNSGELEPALKQMMAFAVSNVAGCRYCQAHTAHAAQQQHVSAEKIQAIFEFESSDLFSAQEKAALRVAVHAGMVPNAVETEHMSELSKHFNDQQAIEVVAVISLFGFLNRWNDTMATTLESAPKHFASDQLASHGWVAGKHE
;
A
#
# COMPACT_ATOMS: atom_id res chain seq x y z
N MET A 1 -5.41 10.10 -8.21
CA MET A 1 -4.24 9.85 -9.09
C MET A 1 -4.37 10.57 -10.46
N GLY A 2 -5.57 10.93 -10.93
CA GLY A 2 -5.77 11.68 -12.18
C GLY A 2 -5.55 10.91 -13.49
N PHE A 3 -5.23 9.63 -13.40
CA PHE A 3 -5.09 8.71 -14.55
C PHE A 3 -5.61 7.31 -14.19
N LEU A 4 -5.92 6.51 -15.23
CA LEU A 4 -6.30 5.11 -15.06
C LEU A 4 -5.01 4.28 -14.92
N PRO A 5 -4.81 3.56 -13.80
CA PRO A 5 -3.60 2.74 -13.63
C PRO A 5 -3.48 1.64 -14.69
N THR A 6 -2.25 1.40 -15.18
CA THR A 6 -1.96 0.33 -16.15
C THR A 6 -2.39 -1.03 -15.60
N SER A 7 -2.32 -1.24 -14.29
CA SER A 7 -2.86 -2.44 -13.63
C SER A 7 -4.34 -2.68 -13.95
N MET A 8 -5.16 -1.63 -13.95
CA MET A 8 -6.57 -1.73 -14.33
C MET A 8 -6.73 -2.02 -15.83
N MET A 9 -5.86 -1.43 -16.67
CA MET A 9 -5.86 -1.71 -18.11
C MET A 9 -5.55 -3.18 -18.40
N THR A 10 -4.64 -3.80 -17.66
CA THR A 10 -4.35 -5.25 -17.85
C THR A 10 -5.54 -6.14 -17.47
N MET A 11 -6.42 -5.68 -16.56
CA MET A 11 -7.64 -6.41 -16.18
C MET A 11 -8.77 -6.31 -17.21
N THR A 12 -8.74 -5.31 -18.13
CA THR A 12 -9.83 -5.09 -19.10
C THR A 12 -10.06 -6.25 -20.07
N HIS A 13 -9.09 -7.16 -20.20
CA HIS A 13 -9.26 -8.41 -20.95
C HIS A 13 -10.30 -9.34 -20.32
N TRP A 14 -10.70 -9.08 -19.09
CA TRP A 14 -11.81 -9.73 -18.39
C TRP A 14 -12.71 -8.66 -17.75
N PRO A 15 -13.74 -8.18 -18.48
CA PRO A 15 -14.57 -7.05 -18.05
C PRO A 15 -15.24 -7.23 -16.70
N GLU A 16 -15.71 -8.45 -16.39
CA GLU A 16 -16.34 -8.75 -15.09
C GLU A 16 -15.36 -8.62 -13.94
N LEU A 17 -14.11 -9.04 -14.13
CA LEU A 17 -13.04 -8.83 -13.14
C LEU A 17 -12.75 -7.35 -12.95
N THR A 18 -12.64 -6.59 -14.04
CA THR A 18 -12.40 -5.14 -13.98
C THR A 18 -13.47 -4.42 -13.17
N GLN A 19 -14.75 -4.75 -13.42
CA GLN A 19 -15.87 -4.17 -12.71
C GLN A 19 -15.87 -4.55 -11.22
N ALA A 20 -15.72 -5.84 -10.91
CA ALA A 20 -15.71 -6.34 -9.55
C ALA A 20 -14.53 -5.77 -8.74
N PHE A 21 -13.33 -5.78 -9.32
CA PHE A 21 -12.13 -5.26 -8.68
C PHE A 21 -12.21 -3.73 -8.51
N GLY A 22 -12.69 -3.01 -9.52
CA GLY A 22 -12.89 -1.57 -9.45
C GLY A 22 -13.87 -1.17 -8.34
N GLY A 23 -14.97 -1.90 -8.18
CA GLY A 23 -15.93 -1.71 -7.09
C GLY A 23 -15.31 -1.99 -5.71
N LEU A 24 -14.60 -3.10 -5.58
CA LEU A 24 -13.89 -3.45 -4.34
C LEU A 24 -12.85 -2.40 -3.97
N GLY A 25 -12.00 -2.00 -4.93
CA GLY A 25 -10.96 -0.99 -4.71
C GLY A 25 -11.55 0.37 -4.32
N ALA A 26 -12.62 0.79 -4.99
CA ALA A 26 -13.31 2.04 -4.65
C ALA A 26 -13.88 2.00 -3.22
N THR A 27 -14.52 0.90 -2.83
CA THR A 27 -15.05 0.72 -1.48
C THR A 27 -13.93 0.81 -0.43
N ILE A 28 -12.82 0.08 -0.62
CA ILE A 28 -11.75 0.01 0.37
C ILE A 28 -11.00 1.33 0.49
N LEU A 29 -10.70 1.99 -0.64
CA LEU A 29 -9.82 3.16 -0.64
C LEU A 29 -10.56 4.49 -0.46
N ASN A 30 -11.83 4.59 -0.88
CA ASN A 30 -12.55 5.86 -0.91
C ASN A 30 -13.69 5.95 0.10
N SER A 31 -13.95 4.91 0.89
CA SER A 31 -14.98 4.93 1.94
C SER A 31 -14.43 4.39 3.26
N GLY A 32 -15.26 4.39 4.30
CA GLY A 32 -14.90 3.95 5.64
C GLY A 32 -14.41 5.09 6.53
N GLU A 33 -13.80 4.71 7.66
CA GLU A 33 -13.44 5.62 8.75
C GLU A 33 -11.93 5.91 8.84
N LEU A 34 -11.09 5.09 8.16
CA LEU A 34 -9.65 5.31 8.16
C LEU A 34 -9.26 6.48 7.27
N GLU A 35 -8.35 7.28 7.77
CA GLU A 35 -7.75 8.37 7.00
C GLU A 35 -7.11 7.87 5.70
N PRO A 36 -7.37 8.51 4.55
CA PRO A 36 -6.80 8.10 3.27
C PRO A 36 -5.26 8.04 3.27
N ALA A 37 -4.61 8.94 4.01
CA ALA A 37 -3.16 8.94 4.18
C ALA A 37 -2.66 7.64 4.81
N LEU A 38 -3.32 7.17 5.89
CA LEU A 38 -2.96 5.94 6.57
C LEU A 38 -3.18 4.72 5.65
N LYS A 39 -4.26 4.68 4.88
CA LYS A 39 -4.51 3.61 3.89
C LYS A 39 -3.37 3.51 2.88
N GLN A 40 -2.87 4.63 2.37
CA GLN A 40 -1.75 4.62 1.42
C GLN A 40 -0.42 4.23 2.07
N MET A 41 -0.17 4.65 3.32
CA MET A 41 1.04 4.24 4.05
C MET A 41 1.06 2.73 4.33
N MET A 42 -0.08 2.14 4.75
CA MET A 42 -0.20 0.69 4.90
C MET A 42 -0.01 -0.05 3.58
N ALA A 43 -0.62 0.44 2.51
CA ALA A 43 -0.46 -0.10 1.17
C ALA A 43 1.00 -0.08 0.70
N PHE A 44 1.73 1.00 1.01
CA PHE A 44 3.16 1.10 0.73
C PHE A 44 3.97 0.10 1.56
N ALA A 45 3.69 -0.03 2.86
CA ALA A 45 4.36 -0.99 3.73
C ALA A 45 4.18 -2.44 3.24
N VAL A 46 2.94 -2.85 2.91
CA VAL A 46 2.64 -4.17 2.32
C VAL A 46 3.41 -4.39 1.01
N SER A 47 3.46 -3.35 0.16
CA SER A 47 4.11 -3.45 -1.15
C SER A 47 5.63 -3.55 -1.04
N ASN A 48 6.22 -2.96 0.01
CA ASN A 48 7.65 -3.12 0.31
C ASN A 48 7.96 -4.57 0.71
N VAL A 49 7.18 -5.16 1.60
CA VAL A 49 7.35 -6.55 2.04
C VAL A 49 7.16 -7.52 0.86
N ALA A 50 6.14 -7.28 0.03
CA ALA A 50 5.87 -8.09 -1.16
C ALA A 50 6.91 -7.92 -2.28
N GLY A 51 7.73 -6.86 -2.25
CA GLY A 51 8.76 -6.58 -3.25
C GLY A 51 8.24 -6.06 -4.59
N CYS A 52 6.97 -5.72 -4.73
CA CYS A 52 6.38 -5.24 -5.97
C CYS A 52 6.75 -3.78 -6.23
N ARG A 53 7.69 -3.52 -7.13
CA ARG A 53 8.19 -2.17 -7.44
C ARG A 53 7.13 -1.24 -8.03
N TYR A 54 6.20 -1.79 -8.84
CA TYR A 54 5.04 -1.06 -9.34
C TYR A 54 4.18 -0.52 -8.19
N CYS A 55 3.77 -1.42 -7.28
CA CYS A 55 2.90 -1.03 -6.17
C CYS A 55 3.59 -0.09 -5.19
N GLN A 56 4.90 -0.26 -4.93
CA GLN A 56 5.69 0.67 -4.11
C GLN A 56 5.62 2.09 -4.68
N ALA A 57 5.88 2.26 -5.98
CA ALA A 57 5.85 3.56 -6.63
C ALA A 57 4.45 4.21 -6.56
N HIS A 58 3.41 3.43 -6.87
CA HIS A 58 2.03 3.91 -6.85
C HIS A 58 1.56 4.34 -5.47
N THR A 59 1.81 3.51 -4.46
CA THR A 59 1.33 3.78 -3.10
C THR A 59 2.09 4.91 -2.42
N ALA A 60 3.40 5.00 -2.64
CA ALA A 60 4.20 6.12 -2.15
C ALA A 60 3.78 7.46 -2.80
N HIS A 61 3.59 7.48 -4.12
CA HIS A 61 3.07 8.66 -4.83
C HIS A 61 1.65 9.01 -4.37
N ALA A 62 0.77 8.01 -4.18
CA ALA A 62 -0.57 8.25 -3.67
C ALA A 62 -0.57 8.78 -2.22
N ALA A 63 0.35 8.31 -1.35
CA ALA A 63 0.53 8.86 0.00
C ALA A 63 0.92 10.35 -0.05
N GLN A 64 1.85 10.72 -0.94
CA GLN A 64 2.20 12.14 -1.13
C GLN A 64 0.97 12.97 -1.56
N GLN A 65 0.14 12.45 -2.46
CA GLN A 65 -1.11 13.12 -2.87
C GLN A 65 -2.12 13.27 -1.73
N GLN A 66 -2.01 12.44 -0.68
CA GLN A 66 -2.75 12.59 0.58
C GLN A 66 -1.99 13.43 1.61
N HIS A 67 -1.06 14.27 1.16
CA HIS A 67 -0.28 15.21 1.96
C HIS A 67 0.69 14.57 2.98
N VAL A 68 1.03 13.28 2.82
CA VAL A 68 2.13 12.66 3.58
C VAL A 68 3.45 13.23 3.04
N SER A 69 4.30 13.72 3.94
CA SER A 69 5.60 14.27 3.52
C SER A 69 6.53 13.19 2.95
N ALA A 70 7.40 13.57 2.03
CA ALA A 70 8.38 12.64 1.46
C ALA A 70 9.28 12.02 2.55
N GLU A 71 9.66 12.80 3.55
CA GLU A 71 10.41 12.34 4.71
C GLU A 71 9.68 11.20 5.46
N LYS A 72 8.37 11.38 5.73
CA LYS A 72 7.55 10.37 6.41
C LYS A 72 7.36 9.12 5.54
N ILE A 73 7.22 9.27 4.21
CA ILE A 73 7.15 8.14 3.28
C ILE A 73 8.45 7.33 3.31
N GLN A 74 9.60 7.99 3.29
CA GLN A 74 10.91 7.33 3.39
C GLN A 74 11.11 6.65 4.73
N ALA A 75 10.66 7.28 5.83
CA ALA A 75 10.76 6.73 7.18
C ALA A 75 9.90 5.48 7.41
N ILE A 76 9.02 5.07 6.48
CA ILE A 76 8.26 3.80 6.57
C ILE A 76 9.17 2.59 6.69
N PHE A 77 10.37 2.63 6.12
CA PHE A 77 11.36 1.54 6.26
C PHE A 77 11.84 1.37 7.72
N GLU A 78 11.72 2.40 8.54
CA GLU A 78 12.17 2.47 9.93
C GLU A 78 11.07 2.96 10.88
N PHE A 79 9.80 2.75 10.51
CA PHE A 79 8.65 3.34 11.21
C PHE A 79 8.63 3.04 12.72
N GLU A 80 9.13 1.89 13.15
CA GLU A 80 9.15 1.51 14.58
C GLU A 80 9.98 2.47 15.45
N SER A 81 11.13 2.90 14.93
CA SER A 81 12.05 3.81 15.66
C SER A 81 11.82 5.28 15.35
N SER A 82 11.09 5.61 14.30
CA SER A 82 10.86 6.99 13.85
C SER A 82 9.82 7.71 14.72
N ASP A 83 10.11 8.96 15.07
CA ASP A 83 9.17 9.87 15.77
C ASP A 83 8.12 10.49 14.84
N LEU A 84 8.20 10.25 13.53
CA LEU A 84 7.24 10.75 12.54
C LEU A 84 5.90 10.02 12.58
N PHE A 85 5.83 8.87 13.25
CA PHE A 85 4.63 8.04 13.32
C PHE A 85 4.05 8.02 14.72
N SER A 86 2.73 8.26 14.82
CA SER A 86 1.98 8.06 16.07
C SER A 86 1.92 6.58 16.46
N ALA A 87 1.59 6.29 17.72
CA ALA A 87 1.37 4.93 18.18
C ALA A 87 0.29 4.20 17.38
N GLN A 88 -0.78 4.91 16.99
CA GLN A 88 -1.86 4.42 16.15
C GLN A 88 -1.34 4.01 14.76
N GLU A 89 -0.56 4.86 14.10
CA GLU A 89 0.02 4.56 12.80
C GLU A 89 1.00 3.38 12.87
N LYS A 90 1.85 3.34 13.90
CA LYS A 90 2.78 2.22 14.12
C LYS A 90 2.05 0.89 14.29
N ALA A 91 0.94 0.86 15.03
CA ALA A 91 0.13 -0.35 15.19
C ALA A 91 -0.43 -0.85 13.85
N ALA A 92 -0.97 0.05 13.01
CA ALA A 92 -1.48 -0.31 11.70
C ALA A 92 -0.38 -0.76 10.73
N LEU A 93 0.75 -0.06 10.69
CA LEU A 93 1.90 -0.40 9.85
C LEU A 93 2.53 -1.74 10.25
N ARG A 94 2.58 -2.04 11.55
CA ARG A 94 3.08 -3.33 12.06
C ARG A 94 2.22 -4.48 11.55
N VAL A 95 0.90 -4.37 11.64
CA VAL A 95 -0.02 -5.37 11.06
C VAL A 95 0.20 -5.47 9.55
N ALA A 96 0.34 -4.34 8.83
CA ALA A 96 0.54 -4.33 7.39
C ALA A 96 1.83 -5.06 6.98
N VAL A 97 2.94 -4.82 7.67
CA VAL A 97 4.23 -5.48 7.40
C VAL A 97 4.11 -6.99 7.65
N HIS A 98 3.61 -7.41 8.82
CA HIS A 98 3.54 -8.82 9.17
C HIS A 98 2.53 -9.61 8.31
N ALA A 99 1.38 -8.99 7.98
CA ALA A 99 0.40 -9.61 7.10
C ALA A 99 0.87 -9.69 5.63
N GLY A 100 1.79 -8.81 5.22
CA GLY A 100 2.41 -8.85 3.90
C GLY A 100 3.41 -9.98 3.70
N MET A 101 3.91 -10.57 4.77
CA MET A 101 4.88 -11.67 4.72
C MET A 101 4.26 -12.98 4.22
N VAL A 102 5.10 -13.85 3.67
CA VAL A 102 4.72 -15.21 3.27
C VAL A 102 5.73 -16.19 3.88
N PRO A 103 5.32 -17.02 4.85
CA PRO A 103 3.98 -17.12 5.45
C PRO A 103 3.57 -15.84 6.21
N ASN A 104 2.24 -15.65 6.40
CA ASN A 104 1.73 -14.54 7.20
C ASN A 104 2.27 -14.62 8.63
N ALA A 105 2.83 -13.50 9.12
CA ALA A 105 3.51 -13.42 10.41
C ALA A 105 2.74 -12.58 11.46
N VAL A 106 1.43 -12.35 11.23
CA VAL A 106 0.60 -11.66 12.22
C VAL A 106 0.35 -12.58 13.41
N GLU A 107 0.69 -12.09 14.60
CA GLU A 107 0.46 -12.74 15.89
C GLU A 107 -0.70 -12.05 16.62
N THR A 108 -1.21 -12.72 17.68
CA THR A 108 -2.32 -12.22 18.50
C THR A 108 -2.01 -10.84 19.10
N GLU A 109 -0.75 -10.61 19.47
CA GLU A 109 -0.26 -9.37 20.06
C GLU A 109 -0.38 -8.19 19.09
N HIS A 110 -0.16 -8.40 17.80
CA HIS A 110 -0.32 -7.37 16.78
C HIS A 110 -1.77 -6.89 16.70
N MET A 111 -2.71 -7.83 16.69
CA MET A 111 -4.15 -7.50 16.65
C MET A 111 -4.63 -6.91 17.99
N SER A 112 -4.09 -7.37 19.10
CA SER A 112 -4.39 -6.81 20.43
C SER A 112 -3.89 -5.37 20.54
N GLU A 113 -2.73 -5.04 19.99
CA GLU A 113 -2.23 -3.67 19.94
C GLU A 113 -3.07 -2.80 19.01
N LEU A 114 -3.42 -3.32 17.83
CA LEU A 114 -4.28 -2.62 16.87
C LEU A 114 -5.61 -2.21 17.52
N SER A 115 -6.26 -3.11 18.26
CA SER A 115 -7.57 -2.87 18.90
C SER A 115 -7.55 -1.83 20.02
N LYS A 116 -6.36 -1.41 20.51
CA LYS A 116 -6.26 -0.28 21.45
C LYS A 116 -6.45 1.08 20.76
N HIS A 117 -6.24 1.14 19.47
CA HIS A 117 -6.22 2.37 18.69
C HIS A 117 -7.36 2.47 17.67
N PHE A 118 -7.97 1.34 17.29
CA PHE A 118 -8.97 1.25 16.25
C PHE A 118 -10.19 0.46 16.73
N ASN A 119 -11.38 0.92 16.33
CA ASN A 119 -12.61 0.15 16.52
C ASN A 119 -12.69 -1.05 15.55
N ASP A 120 -13.71 -1.90 15.72
CA ASP A 120 -13.87 -3.12 14.91
C ASP A 120 -13.97 -2.84 13.41
N GLN A 121 -14.69 -1.78 13.00
CA GLN A 121 -14.79 -1.40 11.59
C GLN A 121 -13.44 -0.97 11.06
N GLN A 122 -12.73 -0.11 11.76
CA GLN A 122 -11.40 0.37 11.36
C GLN A 122 -10.39 -0.78 11.27
N ALA A 123 -10.45 -1.75 12.20
CA ALA A 123 -9.59 -2.94 12.14
C ALA A 123 -9.87 -3.79 10.88
N ILE A 124 -11.15 -3.93 10.50
CA ILE A 124 -11.54 -4.59 9.24
C ILE A 124 -11.03 -3.79 8.02
N GLU A 125 -11.08 -2.46 8.05
CA GLU A 125 -10.54 -1.63 6.97
C GLU A 125 -9.02 -1.79 6.84
N VAL A 126 -8.27 -1.88 7.95
CA VAL A 126 -6.83 -2.19 7.93
C VAL A 126 -6.58 -3.48 7.17
N VAL A 127 -7.28 -4.57 7.54
CA VAL A 127 -7.13 -5.88 6.88
C VAL A 127 -7.58 -5.82 5.41
N ALA A 128 -8.63 -5.07 5.10
CA ALA A 128 -9.12 -4.90 3.73
C ALA A 128 -8.07 -4.21 2.82
N VAL A 129 -7.43 -3.14 3.28
CA VAL A 129 -6.33 -2.46 2.55
C VAL A 129 -5.18 -3.42 2.31
N ILE A 130 -4.73 -4.13 3.33
CA ILE A 130 -3.65 -5.12 3.22
C ILE A 130 -4.00 -6.20 2.18
N SER A 131 -5.21 -6.74 2.23
CA SER A 131 -5.69 -7.79 1.33
C SER A 131 -5.80 -7.32 -0.12
N LEU A 132 -6.29 -6.09 -0.34
CA LEU A 132 -6.36 -5.47 -1.66
C LEU A 132 -4.97 -5.36 -2.28
N PHE A 133 -3.99 -4.86 -1.51
CA PHE A 133 -2.61 -4.76 -2.00
C PHE A 133 -1.90 -6.13 -2.05
N GLY A 134 -2.29 -7.09 -1.25
CA GLY A 134 -1.87 -8.48 -1.40
C GLY A 134 -2.25 -9.07 -2.77
N PHE A 135 -3.46 -8.76 -3.27
CA PHE A 135 -3.88 -9.08 -4.63
C PHE A 135 -3.08 -8.28 -5.67
N LEU A 136 -3.01 -6.95 -5.54
CA LEU A 136 -2.34 -6.08 -6.50
C LEU A 136 -0.84 -6.36 -6.63
N ASN A 137 -0.17 -6.64 -5.53
CA ASN A 137 1.26 -6.96 -5.55
C ASN A 137 1.53 -8.22 -6.39
N ARG A 138 0.76 -9.29 -6.19
CA ARG A 138 0.88 -10.51 -7.00
C ARG A 138 0.52 -10.25 -8.45
N TRP A 139 -0.58 -9.53 -8.71
CA TRP A 139 -1.01 -9.21 -10.07
C TRP A 139 0.07 -8.45 -10.82
N ASN A 140 0.46 -7.29 -10.31
CA ASN A 140 1.37 -6.39 -11.02
C ASN A 140 2.78 -6.97 -11.16
N ASP A 141 3.26 -7.65 -10.11
CA ASP A 141 4.59 -8.26 -10.17
C ASP A 141 4.64 -9.43 -11.14
N THR A 142 3.58 -10.25 -11.21
CA THR A 142 3.48 -11.37 -12.17
C THR A 142 3.33 -10.88 -13.61
N MET A 143 2.51 -9.85 -13.82
CA MET A 143 2.25 -9.28 -15.16
C MET A 143 3.37 -8.36 -15.65
N ALA A 144 4.36 -8.05 -14.81
CA ALA A 144 5.38 -7.04 -15.10
C ALA A 144 4.74 -5.72 -15.59
N THR A 145 3.67 -5.28 -14.91
CA THR A 145 2.89 -4.12 -15.31
C THR A 145 3.76 -2.88 -15.45
N THR A 146 3.73 -2.22 -16.61
CA THR A 146 4.54 -1.02 -16.89
C THR A 146 4.09 0.16 -16.02
N LEU A 147 5.04 0.83 -15.38
CA LEU A 147 4.82 2.02 -14.58
C LEU A 147 4.48 3.25 -15.42
N GLU A 148 3.52 4.01 -14.96
CA GLU A 148 3.24 5.34 -15.48
C GLU A 148 4.29 6.35 -15.01
N SER A 149 4.47 7.41 -15.80
CA SER A 149 5.56 8.39 -15.60
C SER A 149 5.55 9.06 -14.22
N ALA A 150 4.37 9.46 -13.70
CA ALA A 150 4.29 10.20 -12.45
C ALA A 150 4.73 9.37 -11.23
N PRO A 151 4.18 8.16 -10.96
CA PRO A 151 4.66 7.33 -9.86
C PRO A 151 6.11 6.86 -10.07
N LYS A 152 6.54 6.61 -11.31
CA LYS A 152 7.92 6.24 -11.63
C LYS A 152 8.91 7.35 -11.25
N HIS A 153 8.66 8.59 -11.67
CA HIS A 153 9.49 9.74 -11.30
C HIS A 153 9.54 9.93 -9.79
N PHE A 154 8.37 9.93 -9.13
CA PHE A 154 8.31 10.08 -7.69
C PHE A 154 9.16 9.01 -6.96
N ALA A 155 9.02 7.76 -7.33
CA ALA A 155 9.77 6.68 -6.70
C ALA A 155 11.28 6.75 -7.01
N SER A 156 11.66 7.14 -8.23
CA SER A 156 13.07 7.37 -8.59
C SER A 156 13.70 8.48 -7.76
N ASP A 157 12.95 9.56 -7.48
CA ASP A 157 13.46 10.70 -6.73
C ASP A 157 13.49 10.44 -5.22
N GLN A 158 12.48 9.74 -4.69
CA GLN A 158 12.28 9.64 -3.24
C GLN A 158 12.69 8.30 -2.64
N LEU A 159 12.71 7.21 -3.41
CA LEU A 159 12.96 5.87 -2.91
C LEU A 159 14.26 5.23 -3.41
N ALA A 160 15.00 5.89 -4.32
CA ALA A 160 16.24 5.34 -4.85
C ALA A 160 17.30 5.11 -3.76
N SER A 161 17.37 5.97 -2.75
CA SER A 161 18.26 5.82 -1.59
C SER A 161 17.96 4.57 -0.75
N HIS A 162 16.74 4.05 -0.84
CA HIS A 162 16.30 2.79 -0.22
C HIS A 162 16.34 1.60 -1.20
N GLY A 163 17.10 1.72 -2.28
CA GLY A 163 17.31 0.64 -3.25
C GLY A 163 16.15 0.38 -4.21
N TRP A 164 15.21 1.33 -4.35
CA TRP A 164 14.14 1.19 -5.33
C TRP A 164 14.68 1.42 -6.75
N VAL A 165 14.32 0.51 -7.64
CA VAL A 165 14.51 0.62 -9.10
C VAL A 165 13.29 0.02 -9.78
N ALA A 166 12.89 0.55 -10.94
CA ALA A 166 11.69 0.08 -11.64
C ALA A 166 11.79 -1.40 -12.06
N GLY A 167 12.98 -1.85 -12.47
CA GLY A 167 13.23 -3.23 -12.87
C GLY A 167 12.33 -3.64 -14.04
N LYS A 168 11.62 -4.77 -13.92
CA LYS A 168 10.71 -5.28 -14.96
C LYS A 168 9.48 -4.42 -15.25
N HIS A 169 9.30 -3.34 -14.50
CA HIS A 169 8.17 -2.40 -14.63
C HIS A 169 8.53 -1.14 -15.43
N GLU A 170 9.64 -1.16 -16.21
CA GLU A 170 10.09 -0.08 -17.08
C GLU A 170 9.08 0.28 -18.18
#